data_00862a75688a759e454eabcc93bb00d3
#
_entry.id   00862a75688a759e454eabcc93bb00d3
#
_cell.length_a   1.000
_cell.length_b   1.000
_cell.length_c   1.000
_cell.angle_alpha   90.00
_cell.angle_beta   90.00
_cell.angle_gamma   90.00
#
_symmetry.space_group_name_H-M   'P 1'
#
loop_
_entity.id
_entity.type
_entity.pdbx_description
1 polymer ?
#
loop_
_entity_poly.entity_id
_entity_poly.type
_entity_poly.pdbx_seq_one_letter_code
_entity_poly.pdbx_strand_id
1 'polypeptide(L)'
;MLSYNRKHDEETSYWMSYSDMMAGLLLAFVLIISFTVLNAKIQYDEKENELLGKEQELMIRTDELEKQRIKVADQEMKLNDQEQALAKQGERIALQEKKLKEQNELLSQLQALMDEQQAKLDDIIGVRSELVEALKAEFENDELSIAVDEQTGAITFDSNIMFDYNKDTLTDSGKEFLDEFLPRYVNILLGEKYRPYVSEILIEGHTDTDGNYIFNLDLSQKRAYSVAEYCMSDDTNVLSDEALEALRSVVSVTGRSYSSP
;
A
#
# COMPACT_ATOMS: atom_id res chain seq x y z
N MET A 1 131.38 -65.15 60.86
CA MET A 1 131.19 -63.75 60.61
C MET A 1 130.47 -63.65 59.28
N LEU A 2 129.39 -62.80 59.21
CA LEU A 2 128.70 -62.48 58.03
C LEU A 2 127.39 -63.34 57.76
N SER A 3 126.31 -63.06 58.40
CA SER A 3 124.97 -63.30 57.85
C SER A 3 123.97 -62.55 58.66
N TYR A 4 123.87 -61.24 58.42
CA TYR A 4 122.77 -60.47 58.99
C TYR A 4 122.42 -59.16 58.13
N ASN A 5 121.96 -59.32 56.94
CA ASN A 5 121.47 -58.15 56.18
C ASN A 5 120.56 -58.44 54.94
N ARG A 6 119.83 -59.56 54.90
CA ARG A 6 119.04 -59.88 53.70
C ARG A 6 117.53 -59.95 53.97
N LYS A 7 117.03 -59.70 55.18
CA LYS A 7 115.57 -59.72 55.46
C LYS A 7 114.90 -58.41 55.53
N HIS A 8 115.61 -57.28 55.57
CA HIS A 8 115.06 -56.03 55.69
C HIS A 8 114.71 -55.37 54.29
N ASP A 9 115.33 -55.65 53.21
CA ASP A 9 115.09 -55.15 51.88
C ASP A 9 113.89 -55.81 51.15
N GLU A 10 113.53 -57.05 51.46
CA GLU A 10 112.38 -57.72 50.88
C GLU A 10 111.05 -57.26 51.52
N GLU A 11 110.99 -57.00 52.79
CA GLU A 11 109.74 -56.44 53.41
C GLU A 11 109.44 -55.01 52.99
N THR A 12 110.41 -54.13 52.83
CA THR A 12 110.23 -52.77 52.30
C THR A 12 109.81 -52.76 50.84
N SER A 13 110.30 -53.67 50.01
CA SER A 13 109.85 -53.78 48.59
C SER A 13 108.43 -54.28 48.46
N TYR A 14 107.96 -55.16 49.34
CA TYR A 14 106.59 -55.68 49.33
C TYR A 14 105.57 -54.67 49.76
N TRP A 15 105.88 -53.87 50.81
CA TRP A 15 105.02 -52.77 51.27
C TRP A 15 105.01 -51.59 50.29
N MET A 16 106.05 -51.28 49.55
CA MET A 16 106.06 -50.29 48.47
C MET A 16 105.24 -50.72 47.28
N SER A 17 105.27 -51.96 46.87
CA SER A 17 104.49 -52.52 45.76
C SER A 17 102.98 -52.58 46.13
N TYR A 18 102.64 -52.88 47.40
CA TYR A 18 101.31 -52.91 47.90
C TYR A 18 100.69 -51.43 48.00
N SER A 19 101.52 -50.48 48.45
CA SER A 19 101.13 -49.05 48.50
C SER A 19 100.88 -48.48 47.12
N ASP A 20 101.71 -48.80 46.13
CA ASP A 20 101.58 -48.37 44.76
C ASP A 20 100.36 -48.96 44.07
N MET A 21 100.06 -50.24 44.32
CA MET A 21 98.84 -50.88 43.82
C MET A 21 97.61 -50.31 44.47
N MET A 22 97.64 -50.02 45.80
CA MET A 22 96.52 -49.32 46.49
C MET A 22 96.32 -47.89 46.02
N ALA A 23 97.43 -47.15 45.77
CA ALA A 23 97.34 -45.79 45.20
C ALA A 23 96.78 -45.83 43.78
N GLY A 24 97.14 -46.79 42.94
CA GLY A 24 96.59 -46.97 41.61
C GLY A 24 95.09 -47.28 41.63
N LEU A 25 94.68 -48.17 42.58
CA LEU A 25 93.31 -48.56 42.76
C LEU A 25 92.43 -47.36 43.28
N LEU A 26 93.00 -46.59 44.22
CA LEU A 26 92.35 -45.37 44.74
C LEU A 26 92.19 -44.29 43.62
N LEU A 27 93.25 -44.15 42.80
CA LEU A 27 93.21 -43.20 41.68
C LEU A 27 92.14 -43.61 40.63
N ALA A 28 92.08 -44.92 40.29
CA ALA A 28 91.08 -45.51 39.42
C ALA A 28 89.65 -45.25 39.97
N PHE A 29 89.49 -45.45 41.29
CA PHE A 29 88.20 -45.21 41.96
C PHE A 29 87.78 -43.72 41.95
N VAL A 30 88.72 -42.79 42.20
CA VAL A 30 88.48 -41.33 42.10
C VAL A 30 88.14 -40.94 40.66
N LEU A 31 88.81 -41.53 39.66
CA LEU A 31 88.46 -41.26 38.25
C LEU A 31 87.08 -41.77 37.89
N ILE A 32 86.65 -42.94 38.34
CA ILE A 32 85.29 -43.50 38.12
C ILE A 32 84.26 -42.64 38.78
N ILE A 33 84.50 -42.23 40.06
CA ILE A 33 83.55 -41.27 40.72
C ILE A 33 83.48 -39.94 39.98
N SER A 34 84.62 -39.36 39.63
CA SER A 34 84.64 -38.10 38.87
C SER A 34 83.91 -38.22 37.53
N PHE A 35 84.10 -39.33 36.81
CA PHE A 35 83.40 -39.57 35.55
C PHE A 35 81.89 -39.76 35.77
N THR A 36 81.44 -40.49 36.78
CA THR A 36 80.04 -40.71 37.09
C THR A 36 79.33 -39.37 37.51
N VAL A 37 80.03 -38.56 38.35
CA VAL A 37 79.54 -37.27 38.77
C VAL A 37 79.46 -36.29 37.58
N LEU A 38 80.47 -36.31 36.69
CA LEU A 38 80.45 -35.48 35.48
C LEU A 38 79.29 -35.86 34.56
N ASN A 39 79.12 -37.19 34.29
CA ASN A 39 77.97 -37.62 33.48
C ASN A 39 76.64 -37.35 34.12
N ALA A 40 76.49 -37.53 35.44
CA ALA A 40 75.29 -37.19 36.13
C ALA A 40 74.93 -35.66 36.02
N LYS A 41 75.99 -34.82 36.09
CA LYS A 41 75.83 -33.39 35.92
C LYS A 41 75.40 -33.02 34.49
N ILE A 42 76.06 -33.61 33.47
CA ILE A 42 75.61 -33.34 32.06
C ILE A 42 74.19 -33.77 31.82
N GLN A 43 73.77 -34.94 32.29
CA GLN A 43 72.39 -35.40 32.18
C GLN A 43 71.39 -34.49 32.95
N TYR A 44 71.80 -33.93 34.08
CA TYR A 44 70.99 -32.99 34.84
C TYR A 44 70.82 -31.68 34.07
N ASP A 45 71.91 -31.09 33.56
CA ASP A 45 71.92 -29.85 32.80
C ASP A 45 71.11 -30.04 31.48
N GLU A 46 71.19 -31.18 30.80
CA GLU A 46 70.37 -31.53 29.62
C GLU A 46 68.88 -31.57 29.97
N LYS A 47 68.49 -32.21 31.07
CA LYS A 47 67.07 -32.25 31.50
C LYS A 47 66.53 -30.90 31.96
N GLU A 48 67.35 -30.11 32.62
CA GLU A 48 67.01 -28.74 33.02
C GLU A 48 66.75 -27.88 31.80
N ASN A 49 67.60 -27.92 30.78
CA ASN A 49 67.43 -27.23 29.51
C ASN A 49 66.17 -27.70 28.73
N GLU A 50 65.91 -29.06 28.74
CA GLU A 50 64.65 -29.58 28.12
C GLU A 50 63.40 -29.11 28.83
N LEU A 51 63.45 -29.08 30.17
CA LEU A 51 62.29 -28.51 30.97
C LEU A 51 62.07 -27.05 30.70
N LEU A 52 63.12 -26.24 30.66
CA LEU A 52 63.04 -24.84 30.32
C LEU A 52 62.46 -24.61 28.92
N GLY A 53 62.90 -25.43 27.95
CA GLY A 53 62.33 -25.37 26.56
C GLY A 53 60.84 -25.75 26.53
N LYS A 54 60.43 -26.77 27.29
CA LYS A 54 59.00 -27.15 27.39
C LYS A 54 58.14 -26.09 28.10
N GLU A 55 58.66 -25.44 29.14
CA GLU A 55 57.99 -24.33 29.81
C GLU A 55 57.77 -23.14 28.87
N GLN A 56 58.78 -22.79 28.08
CA GLN A 56 58.66 -21.73 27.07
C GLN A 56 57.64 -22.08 25.98
N GLU A 57 57.65 -23.32 25.48
CA GLU A 57 56.67 -23.80 24.50
C GLU A 57 55.22 -23.75 25.06
N LEU A 58 55.04 -24.20 26.30
CA LEU A 58 53.76 -24.13 27.01
C LEU A 58 53.29 -22.68 27.17
N MET A 59 54.17 -21.77 27.52
CA MET A 59 53.86 -20.35 27.66
C MET A 59 53.39 -19.76 26.34
N ILE A 60 54.05 -20.06 25.22
CA ILE A 60 53.67 -19.62 23.87
C ILE A 60 52.31 -20.20 23.49
N ARG A 61 52.09 -21.49 23.72
CA ARG A 61 50.79 -22.13 23.40
C ARG A 61 49.64 -21.57 24.23
N THR A 62 49.87 -21.28 25.49
CA THR A 62 48.83 -20.66 26.35
C THR A 62 48.46 -19.26 25.88
N ASP A 63 49.44 -18.45 25.46
CA ASP A 63 49.20 -17.12 24.88
C ASP A 63 48.45 -17.21 23.54
N GLU A 64 48.79 -18.15 22.68
CA GLU A 64 48.07 -18.42 21.43
C GLU A 64 46.61 -18.85 21.67
N LEU A 65 46.39 -19.76 22.62
CA LEU A 65 45.06 -20.22 23.01
C LEU A 65 44.21 -19.08 23.56
N GLU A 66 44.77 -18.21 24.38
CA GLU A 66 44.06 -17.06 24.92
C GLU A 66 43.66 -16.06 23.80
N LYS A 67 44.56 -15.79 22.84
CA LYS A 67 44.27 -15.00 21.65
C LYS A 67 43.15 -15.60 20.79
N GLN A 68 43.17 -16.94 20.63
CA GLN A 68 42.10 -17.65 19.92
C GLN A 68 40.79 -17.56 20.66
N ARG A 69 40.76 -17.70 21.98
CA ARG A 69 39.55 -17.53 22.80
C ARG A 69 38.93 -16.16 22.65
N ILE A 70 39.76 -15.09 22.70
CA ILE A 70 39.28 -13.73 22.50
C ILE A 70 38.66 -13.54 21.10
N LYS A 71 39.29 -14.12 20.06
CA LYS A 71 38.71 -14.04 18.68
C LYS A 71 37.40 -14.79 18.57
N VAL A 72 37.27 -15.96 19.17
CA VAL A 72 36.01 -16.72 19.16
C VAL A 72 34.91 -15.95 19.90
N ALA A 73 35.20 -15.39 21.06
CA ALA A 73 34.25 -14.60 21.81
C ALA A 73 33.77 -13.35 21.01
N ASP A 74 34.68 -12.66 20.30
CA ASP A 74 34.31 -11.52 19.42
C ASP A 74 33.43 -11.98 18.23
N GLN A 75 33.74 -13.13 17.66
CA GLN A 75 32.93 -13.73 16.58
C GLN A 75 31.53 -14.14 17.05
N GLU A 76 31.44 -14.75 18.24
CA GLU A 76 30.15 -15.13 18.84
C GLU A 76 29.27 -13.89 19.12
N MET A 77 29.89 -12.83 19.62
CA MET A 77 29.17 -11.57 19.86
C MET A 77 28.65 -10.98 18.54
N LYS A 78 29.47 -10.93 17.50
CA LYS A 78 29.05 -10.46 16.16
C LYS A 78 27.95 -11.33 15.55
N LEU A 79 28.00 -12.64 15.74
CA LEU A 79 26.98 -13.57 15.26
C LEU A 79 25.64 -13.31 15.97
N ASN A 80 25.66 -13.15 17.28
CA ASN A 80 24.47 -12.82 18.05
C ASN A 80 23.83 -11.47 17.62
N ASP A 81 24.68 -10.45 17.37
CA ASP A 81 24.19 -9.16 16.86
C ASP A 81 23.55 -9.29 15.47
N GLN A 82 24.15 -10.11 14.60
CA GLN A 82 23.58 -10.40 13.28
C GLN A 82 22.25 -11.16 13.36
N GLU A 83 22.16 -12.15 14.24
CA GLU A 83 20.89 -12.88 14.47
C GLU A 83 19.79 -11.96 14.96
N GLN A 84 20.08 -11.06 15.90
CA GLN A 84 19.11 -10.07 16.38
C GLN A 84 18.68 -9.10 15.26
N ALA A 85 19.62 -8.66 14.43
CA ALA A 85 19.32 -7.79 13.30
C ALA A 85 18.44 -8.50 12.26
N LEU A 86 18.72 -9.77 11.96
CA LEU A 86 17.92 -10.61 11.08
C LEU A 86 16.50 -10.83 11.62
N ALA A 87 16.37 -11.12 12.91
CA ALA A 87 15.06 -11.27 13.56
C ALA A 87 14.21 -10.00 13.41
N LYS A 88 14.79 -8.82 13.70
CA LYS A 88 14.11 -7.53 13.52
C LYS A 88 13.74 -7.26 12.05
N GLN A 89 14.58 -7.62 11.10
CA GLN A 89 14.26 -7.53 9.68
C GLN A 89 13.10 -8.44 9.30
N GLY A 90 13.07 -9.68 9.81
CA GLY A 90 11.98 -10.61 9.60
C GLY A 90 10.63 -10.07 10.10
N GLU A 91 10.60 -9.50 11.31
CA GLU A 91 9.39 -8.84 11.85
C GLU A 91 8.92 -7.67 10.97
N ARG A 92 9.85 -6.85 10.49
CA ARG A 92 9.52 -5.73 9.60
C ARG A 92 8.94 -6.20 8.27
N ILE A 93 9.51 -7.25 7.68
CA ILE A 93 9.02 -7.85 6.43
C ILE A 93 7.61 -8.40 6.65
N ALA A 94 7.37 -9.17 7.70
CA ALA A 94 6.05 -9.71 8.00
C ALA A 94 4.99 -8.60 8.19
N LEU A 95 5.36 -7.49 8.85
CA LEU A 95 4.47 -6.34 8.99
C LEU A 95 4.19 -5.64 7.65
N GLN A 96 5.20 -5.52 6.79
CA GLN A 96 5.04 -4.95 5.46
C GLN A 96 4.17 -5.83 4.56
N GLU A 97 4.35 -7.13 4.59
CA GLU A 97 3.53 -8.09 3.83
C GLU A 97 2.06 -8.03 4.27
N LYS A 98 1.82 -7.93 5.58
CA LYS A 98 0.45 -7.75 6.11
C LYS A 98 -0.19 -6.46 5.59
N LYS A 99 0.54 -5.33 5.66
CA LYS A 99 0.03 -4.05 5.14
C LYS A 99 -0.21 -4.09 3.63
N LEU A 100 0.66 -4.72 2.88
CA LEU A 100 0.51 -4.87 1.44
C LEU A 100 -0.73 -5.70 1.09
N LYS A 101 -0.99 -6.76 1.85
CA LYS A 101 -2.19 -7.57 1.68
C LYS A 101 -3.46 -6.75 1.96
N GLU A 102 -3.49 -6.02 3.08
CA GLU A 102 -4.62 -5.13 3.43
C GLU A 102 -4.85 -4.06 2.35
N GLN A 103 -3.78 -3.46 1.82
CA GLN A 103 -3.88 -2.49 0.73
C GLN A 103 -4.40 -3.11 -0.57
N ASN A 104 -3.96 -4.31 -0.94
CA ASN A 104 -4.45 -4.99 -2.12
C ASN A 104 -5.92 -5.39 -2.00
N GLU A 105 -6.37 -5.82 -0.82
CA GLU A 105 -7.77 -6.09 -0.54
C GLU A 105 -8.62 -4.81 -0.68
N LEU A 106 -8.16 -3.69 -0.14
CA LEU A 106 -8.83 -2.40 -0.27
C LEU A 106 -8.88 -1.91 -1.72
N LEU A 107 -7.79 -2.04 -2.47
CA LEU A 107 -7.75 -1.69 -3.89
C LEU A 107 -8.75 -2.54 -4.71
N SER A 108 -8.85 -3.83 -4.43
CA SER A 108 -9.81 -4.71 -5.10
C SER A 108 -11.26 -4.29 -4.80
N GLN A 109 -11.57 -3.92 -3.55
CA GLN A 109 -12.91 -3.42 -3.18
C GLN A 109 -13.23 -2.09 -3.87
N LEU A 110 -12.26 -1.18 -3.92
CA LEU A 110 -12.43 0.11 -4.58
C LEU A 110 -12.65 -0.06 -6.09
N GLN A 111 -11.91 -0.96 -6.73
CA GLN A 111 -12.08 -1.27 -8.15
C GLN A 111 -13.48 -1.81 -8.42
N ALA A 112 -13.95 -2.78 -7.63
CA ALA A 112 -15.29 -3.34 -7.77
C ALA A 112 -16.40 -2.27 -7.62
N LEU A 113 -16.22 -1.33 -6.67
CA LEU A 113 -17.13 -0.22 -6.48
C LEU A 113 -17.13 0.75 -7.69
N MET A 114 -15.95 1.04 -8.22
CA MET A 114 -15.81 1.88 -9.42
C MET A 114 -16.48 1.23 -10.63
N ASP A 115 -16.29 -0.07 -10.83
CA ASP A 115 -16.91 -0.82 -11.93
C ASP A 115 -18.45 -0.85 -11.79
N GLU A 116 -18.97 -1.00 -10.57
CA GLU A 116 -20.41 -0.89 -10.30
C GLU A 116 -20.96 0.52 -10.59
N GLN A 117 -20.24 1.55 -10.18
CA GLN A 117 -20.65 2.94 -10.47
C GLN A 117 -20.61 3.24 -11.96
N GLN A 118 -19.57 2.76 -12.67
CA GLN A 118 -19.48 2.95 -14.11
C GLN A 118 -20.64 2.25 -14.83
N ALA A 119 -20.99 1.03 -14.46
CA ALA A 119 -22.13 0.32 -15.03
C ALA A 119 -23.45 1.08 -14.81
N LYS A 120 -23.66 1.68 -13.63
CA LYS A 120 -24.85 2.51 -13.35
C LYS A 120 -24.86 3.78 -14.20
N LEU A 121 -23.72 4.43 -14.40
CA LEU A 121 -23.63 5.60 -15.27
C LEU A 121 -23.92 5.24 -16.73
N ASP A 122 -23.38 4.15 -17.22
CA ASP A 122 -23.62 3.68 -18.59
C ASP A 122 -25.10 3.34 -18.81
N ASP A 123 -25.76 2.74 -17.82
CA ASP A 123 -27.20 2.47 -17.84
C ASP A 123 -28.01 3.78 -17.91
N ILE A 124 -27.73 4.75 -17.05
CA ILE A 124 -28.40 6.07 -17.05
C ILE A 124 -28.20 6.79 -18.39
N ILE A 125 -27.00 6.79 -18.93
CA ILE A 125 -26.69 7.42 -20.23
C ILE A 125 -27.45 6.71 -21.34
N GLY A 126 -27.51 5.39 -21.33
CA GLY A 126 -28.26 4.58 -22.30
C GLY A 126 -29.74 4.90 -22.27
N VAL A 127 -30.36 4.87 -21.08
CA VAL A 127 -31.79 5.18 -20.89
C VAL A 127 -32.09 6.61 -21.32
N ARG A 128 -31.21 7.58 -21.01
CA ARG A 128 -31.38 8.95 -21.44
C ARG A 128 -31.38 9.09 -22.96
N SER A 129 -30.42 8.44 -23.64
CA SER A 129 -30.35 8.48 -25.10
C SER A 129 -31.61 7.88 -25.73
N GLU A 130 -32.09 6.74 -25.22
CA GLU A 130 -33.34 6.13 -25.67
C GLU A 130 -34.56 7.02 -25.43
N LEU A 131 -34.62 7.76 -24.30
CA LEU A 131 -35.67 8.68 -24.00
C LEU A 131 -35.68 9.85 -24.98
N VAL A 132 -34.53 10.46 -25.27
CA VAL A 132 -34.41 11.55 -26.24
C VAL A 132 -34.85 11.08 -27.65
N GLU A 133 -34.44 9.89 -28.05
CA GLU A 133 -34.87 9.28 -29.33
C GLU A 133 -36.39 9.06 -29.36
N ALA A 134 -36.97 8.57 -28.25
CA ALA A 134 -38.42 8.38 -28.16
C ALA A 134 -39.20 9.70 -28.26
N LEU A 135 -38.71 10.76 -27.58
CA LEU A 135 -39.31 12.11 -27.68
C LEU A 135 -39.18 12.67 -29.08
N LYS A 136 -38.03 12.53 -29.72
CA LYS A 136 -37.82 12.94 -31.12
C LYS A 136 -38.78 12.21 -32.06
N ALA A 137 -38.86 10.91 -31.97
CA ALA A 137 -39.73 10.10 -32.81
C ALA A 137 -41.21 10.46 -32.66
N GLU A 138 -41.61 10.90 -31.48
CA GLU A 138 -43.00 11.32 -31.21
C GLU A 138 -43.30 12.73 -31.76
N PHE A 139 -42.33 13.68 -31.65
CA PHE A 139 -42.62 15.11 -31.89
C PHE A 139 -41.90 15.72 -33.11
N GLU A 140 -40.85 15.12 -33.68
CA GLU A 140 -40.03 15.74 -34.74
C GLU A 140 -40.75 15.91 -36.08
N ASN A 141 -41.78 15.11 -36.33
CA ASN A 141 -42.54 15.17 -37.59
C ASN A 141 -43.98 15.70 -37.39
N ASP A 142 -44.23 16.38 -36.28
CA ASP A 142 -45.56 16.84 -35.92
C ASP A 142 -45.81 18.28 -36.33
N GLU A 143 -47.09 18.63 -36.54
CA GLU A 143 -47.53 19.98 -36.86
C GLU A 143 -47.31 20.97 -35.69
N LEU A 144 -46.98 20.45 -34.48
CA LEU A 144 -46.80 21.23 -33.26
C LEU A 144 -45.53 22.12 -33.24
N SER A 145 -44.65 22.03 -34.24
CA SER A 145 -43.40 22.83 -34.30
C SER A 145 -42.53 22.74 -33.02
N ILE A 146 -42.36 21.56 -32.50
CA ILE A 146 -41.60 21.25 -31.28
C ILE A 146 -40.13 20.95 -31.66
N ALA A 147 -39.18 21.53 -30.95
CA ALA A 147 -37.76 21.17 -31.04
C ALA A 147 -37.33 20.40 -29.80
N VAL A 148 -36.69 19.24 -30.02
CA VAL A 148 -36.08 18.40 -28.95
C VAL A 148 -34.58 18.55 -29.03
N ASP A 149 -33.97 19.02 -27.96
CA ASP A 149 -32.53 19.13 -27.85
C ASP A 149 -31.88 17.74 -27.70
N GLU A 150 -30.96 17.40 -28.57
CA GLU A 150 -30.30 16.07 -28.61
C GLU A 150 -29.47 15.77 -27.39
N GLN A 151 -28.91 16.80 -26.74
CA GLN A 151 -28.00 16.59 -25.61
C GLN A 151 -28.73 16.57 -24.28
N THR A 152 -29.76 17.43 -24.14
CA THR A 152 -30.48 17.61 -22.87
C THR A 152 -31.80 16.88 -22.83
N GLY A 153 -32.42 16.61 -23.97
CA GLY A 153 -33.78 16.15 -24.09
C GLY A 153 -34.81 17.27 -23.79
N ALA A 154 -34.35 18.52 -23.66
CA ALA A 154 -35.24 19.65 -23.42
C ALA A 154 -36.12 19.87 -24.62
N ILE A 155 -37.41 20.12 -24.36
CA ILE A 155 -38.42 20.45 -25.37
C ILE A 155 -38.62 21.94 -25.38
N THR A 156 -38.48 22.55 -26.55
CA THR A 156 -38.73 23.97 -26.79
C THR A 156 -39.82 24.15 -27.82
N PHE A 157 -40.68 25.11 -27.58
CA PHE A 157 -41.75 25.51 -28.48
C PHE A 157 -41.91 27.03 -28.53
N ASP A 158 -42.53 27.55 -29.61
CA ASP A 158 -42.67 28.99 -29.80
C ASP A 158 -43.64 29.60 -28.78
N SER A 159 -43.10 30.49 -27.94
CA SER A 159 -43.89 31.19 -26.90
C SER A 159 -45.02 32.09 -27.48
N ASN A 160 -44.95 32.47 -28.77
CA ASN A 160 -46.00 33.25 -29.42
C ASN A 160 -47.30 32.45 -29.64
N ILE A 161 -47.22 31.15 -29.68
CA ILE A 161 -48.41 30.27 -29.69
C ILE A 161 -49.08 30.28 -28.32
N MET A 162 -48.28 30.31 -27.26
CA MET A 162 -48.72 30.15 -25.89
C MET A 162 -49.26 31.43 -25.28
N PHE A 163 -48.66 32.60 -25.60
CA PHE A 163 -48.92 33.86 -24.95
C PHE A 163 -48.97 35.05 -25.95
N ASP A 164 -49.91 35.97 -25.73
CA ASP A 164 -49.85 37.28 -26.39
C ASP A 164 -48.63 38.09 -25.90
N TYR A 165 -48.29 39.12 -26.67
CA TYR A 165 -47.16 40.00 -26.32
C TYR A 165 -47.40 40.66 -24.93
N ASN A 166 -46.39 40.55 -24.06
CA ASN A 166 -46.42 41.02 -22.67
C ASN A 166 -47.58 40.46 -21.81
N LYS A 167 -48.13 39.32 -22.17
CA LYS A 167 -49.13 38.61 -21.37
C LYS A 167 -48.55 37.38 -20.73
N ASP A 168 -49.12 36.99 -19.60
CA ASP A 168 -48.86 35.78 -18.82
C ASP A 168 -50.05 34.79 -18.85
N THR A 169 -51.14 35.17 -19.52
CA THR A 169 -52.34 34.34 -19.66
C THR A 169 -52.24 33.52 -20.94
N LEU A 170 -52.46 32.21 -20.85
CA LEU A 170 -52.48 31.32 -22.01
C LEU A 170 -53.55 31.75 -23.03
N THR A 171 -53.18 31.72 -24.29
CA THR A 171 -54.10 31.86 -25.42
C THR A 171 -54.94 30.59 -25.59
N ASP A 172 -56.05 30.65 -26.34
CA ASP A 172 -56.84 29.45 -26.66
C ASP A 172 -56.01 28.47 -27.51
N SER A 173 -55.19 28.96 -28.47
CA SER A 173 -54.28 28.14 -29.23
C SER A 173 -53.18 27.48 -28.35
N GLY A 174 -52.71 28.18 -27.31
CA GLY A 174 -51.74 27.63 -26.32
C GLY A 174 -52.37 26.51 -25.48
N LYS A 175 -53.63 26.61 -25.14
CA LYS A 175 -54.38 25.55 -24.45
C LYS A 175 -54.56 24.33 -25.35
N GLU A 176 -55.05 24.55 -26.59
CA GLU A 176 -55.20 23.47 -27.59
C GLU A 176 -53.82 22.72 -27.82
N PHE A 177 -52.73 23.48 -27.91
CA PHE A 177 -51.39 22.90 -28.00
C PHE A 177 -51.05 22.02 -26.77
N LEU A 178 -51.30 22.50 -25.56
CA LEU A 178 -51.03 21.74 -24.34
C LEU A 178 -51.92 20.50 -24.21
N ASP A 179 -53.19 20.60 -24.64
CA ASP A 179 -54.11 19.46 -24.62
C ASP A 179 -53.66 18.31 -25.53
N GLU A 180 -52.98 18.63 -26.64
CA GLU A 180 -52.42 17.63 -27.54
C GLU A 180 -51.04 17.14 -27.11
N PHE A 181 -50.18 18.03 -26.67
CA PHE A 181 -48.78 17.75 -26.28
C PHE A 181 -48.69 16.95 -24.97
N LEU A 182 -49.40 17.40 -23.94
CA LEU A 182 -49.20 16.96 -22.56
C LEU A 182 -49.45 15.46 -22.35
N PRO A 183 -50.51 14.84 -22.88
CA PRO A 183 -50.78 13.42 -22.70
C PRO A 183 -49.67 12.54 -23.33
N ARG A 184 -49.21 12.93 -24.52
CA ARG A 184 -48.18 12.24 -25.25
C ARG A 184 -46.82 12.29 -24.51
N TYR A 185 -46.48 13.51 -24.07
CA TYR A 185 -45.25 13.75 -23.29
C TYR A 185 -45.22 12.98 -21.96
N VAL A 186 -46.27 13.07 -21.19
CA VAL A 186 -46.43 12.43 -19.90
C VAL A 186 -46.42 10.90 -20.05
N ASN A 187 -47.08 10.38 -21.09
CA ASN A 187 -47.12 8.92 -21.35
C ASN A 187 -45.72 8.37 -21.65
N ILE A 188 -44.86 9.14 -22.35
CA ILE A 188 -43.47 8.73 -22.56
C ILE A 188 -42.67 8.84 -21.28
N LEU A 189 -42.59 10.01 -20.65
CA LEU A 189 -41.70 10.23 -19.50
C LEU A 189 -42.11 9.46 -18.25
N LEU A 190 -43.39 9.40 -17.95
CA LEU A 190 -43.91 8.77 -16.73
C LEU A 190 -44.41 7.34 -16.95
N GLY A 191 -44.26 6.81 -18.19
CA GLY A 191 -44.47 5.40 -18.47
C GLY A 191 -43.52 4.49 -17.70
N GLU A 192 -43.89 3.21 -17.52
CA GLU A 192 -43.12 2.21 -16.71
C GLU A 192 -41.62 2.17 -17.02
N LYS A 193 -41.24 2.37 -18.30
CA LYS A 193 -39.85 2.28 -18.75
C LYS A 193 -38.97 3.43 -18.22
N TYR A 194 -39.45 4.66 -18.27
CA TYR A 194 -38.62 5.86 -17.99
C TYR A 194 -38.89 6.48 -16.63
N ARG A 195 -40.07 6.22 -16.03
CA ARG A 195 -40.49 6.76 -14.72
C ARG A 195 -39.41 6.64 -13.61
N PRO A 196 -38.70 5.50 -13.47
CA PRO A 196 -37.65 5.34 -12.43
C PRO A 196 -36.46 6.29 -12.60
N TYR A 197 -36.24 6.81 -13.81
CA TYR A 197 -35.12 7.66 -14.16
C TYR A 197 -35.50 9.16 -14.20
N VAL A 198 -36.80 9.50 -14.12
CA VAL A 198 -37.28 10.87 -14.09
C VAL A 198 -37.37 11.33 -12.65
N SER A 199 -36.44 12.19 -12.26
CA SER A 199 -36.42 12.82 -10.93
C SER A 199 -37.20 14.12 -10.87
N GLU A 200 -37.18 14.88 -11.97
CA GLU A 200 -37.84 16.23 -12.06
C GLU A 200 -38.19 16.56 -13.52
N ILE A 201 -39.31 17.22 -13.72
CA ILE A 201 -39.71 17.88 -14.96
C ILE A 201 -39.73 19.36 -14.69
N LEU A 202 -38.83 20.10 -15.32
CA LEU A 202 -38.71 21.56 -15.10
C LEU A 202 -39.39 22.31 -16.21
N ILE A 203 -40.38 23.12 -15.85
CA ILE A 203 -41.06 24.07 -16.75
C ILE A 203 -40.33 25.40 -16.66
N GLU A 204 -39.60 25.77 -17.72
CA GLU A 204 -38.86 27.05 -17.79
C GLU A 204 -39.58 28.05 -18.65
N GLY A 205 -39.79 29.25 -18.09
CA GLY A 205 -40.26 30.39 -18.83
C GLY A 205 -39.14 31.31 -19.29
N HIS A 206 -39.14 31.69 -20.55
CA HIS A 206 -38.19 32.63 -21.14
C HIS A 206 -38.93 33.84 -21.73
N THR A 207 -38.23 34.97 -21.88
CA THR A 207 -38.69 36.17 -22.55
C THR A 207 -37.62 36.60 -23.56
N ASP A 208 -38.04 37.54 -24.46
CA ASP A 208 -37.11 38.32 -25.25
C ASP A 208 -36.31 39.32 -24.40
N THR A 209 -35.45 40.09 -25.04
CA THR A 209 -34.61 41.10 -24.37
C THR A 209 -35.30 42.46 -24.24
N ASP A 210 -36.55 42.58 -24.61
CA ASP A 210 -37.31 43.82 -24.49
C ASP A 210 -37.72 44.08 -23.05
N GLY A 211 -37.32 45.22 -22.51
CA GLY A 211 -37.59 45.57 -21.12
C GLY A 211 -36.39 45.37 -20.18
N ASN A 212 -36.64 45.53 -18.89
CA ASN A 212 -35.60 45.30 -17.89
C ASN A 212 -35.63 43.87 -17.34
N TYR A 213 -34.49 43.43 -16.80
CA TYR A 213 -34.29 42.05 -16.29
C TYR A 213 -35.36 41.62 -15.28
N ILE A 214 -35.71 42.49 -14.32
CA ILE A 214 -36.66 42.16 -13.24
C ILE A 214 -38.08 42.02 -13.80
N PHE A 215 -38.48 42.88 -14.74
CA PHE A 215 -39.77 42.74 -15.41
C PHE A 215 -39.84 41.42 -16.20
N ASN A 216 -38.81 41.13 -16.95
CA ASN A 216 -38.73 39.87 -17.73
C ASN A 216 -38.63 38.63 -16.85
N LEU A 217 -37.97 38.72 -15.69
CA LEU A 217 -37.93 37.62 -14.72
C LEU A 217 -39.34 37.35 -14.14
N ASP A 218 -40.07 38.40 -13.75
CA ASP A 218 -41.45 38.27 -13.26
C ASP A 218 -42.40 37.72 -14.34
N LEU A 219 -42.30 38.23 -15.57
CA LEU A 219 -43.10 37.76 -16.70
C LEU A 219 -42.80 36.29 -17.03
N SER A 220 -41.54 35.91 -17.12
CA SER A 220 -41.11 34.51 -17.40
C SER A 220 -41.58 33.55 -16.31
N GLN A 221 -41.48 33.94 -15.04
CA GLN A 221 -41.99 33.16 -13.91
C GLN A 221 -43.50 32.94 -13.97
N LYS A 222 -44.26 34.00 -14.27
CA LYS A 222 -45.73 33.94 -14.39
C LYS A 222 -46.16 33.09 -15.57
N ARG A 223 -45.47 33.19 -16.73
CA ARG A 223 -45.75 32.36 -17.91
C ARG A 223 -45.52 30.87 -17.60
N ALA A 224 -44.39 30.52 -17.01
CA ALA A 224 -44.10 29.13 -16.61
C ALA A 224 -45.12 28.62 -15.59
N TYR A 225 -45.53 29.46 -14.64
CA TYR A 225 -46.58 29.13 -13.68
C TYR A 225 -47.95 28.90 -14.36
N SER A 226 -48.38 29.73 -15.30
CA SER A 226 -49.65 29.58 -16.02
C SER A 226 -49.70 28.29 -16.84
N VAL A 227 -48.56 27.85 -17.43
CA VAL A 227 -48.48 26.55 -18.10
C VAL A 227 -48.67 25.45 -17.06
N ALA A 228 -47.91 25.48 -15.95
CA ALA A 228 -48.04 24.49 -14.90
C ALA A 228 -49.42 24.41 -14.28
N GLU A 229 -50.05 25.59 -13.99
CA GLU A 229 -51.41 25.68 -13.46
C GLU A 229 -52.43 25.02 -14.40
N TYR A 230 -52.33 25.28 -15.71
CA TYR A 230 -53.20 24.65 -16.71
C TYR A 230 -52.97 23.14 -16.79
N CYS A 231 -51.68 22.69 -16.90
CA CYS A 231 -51.35 21.28 -17.02
C CYS A 231 -51.71 20.45 -15.77
N MET A 232 -51.72 21.07 -14.59
CA MET A 232 -52.02 20.41 -13.32
C MET A 232 -53.41 20.69 -12.76
N SER A 233 -54.31 21.35 -13.53
CA SER A 233 -55.69 21.61 -13.15
C SER A 233 -56.56 20.37 -13.27
N ASP A 234 -57.38 20.12 -12.25
CA ASP A 234 -58.37 19.03 -12.27
C ASP A 234 -59.51 19.33 -13.27
N ASP A 235 -59.71 20.60 -13.69
CA ASP A 235 -60.78 21.03 -14.57
C ASP A 235 -60.51 20.73 -16.04
N THR A 236 -59.25 20.50 -16.44
CA THR A 236 -58.89 20.35 -17.86
C THR A 236 -59.20 18.96 -18.42
N ASN A 237 -59.26 17.92 -17.57
CA ASN A 237 -59.44 16.51 -17.96
C ASN A 237 -58.50 16.00 -19.07
N VAL A 238 -57.30 16.64 -19.25
CA VAL A 238 -56.33 16.33 -20.28
C VAL A 238 -55.56 15.05 -19.91
N LEU A 239 -55.31 14.83 -18.62
CA LEU A 239 -54.65 13.66 -18.07
C LEU A 239 -55.57 12.81 -17.23
N SER A 240 -55.31 11.52 -17.10
CA SER A 240 -55.93 10.69 -16.08
C SER A 240 -55.48 11.10 -14.68
N ASP A 241 -56.32 10.82 -13.66
CA ASP A 241 -56.01 11.14 -12.26
C ASP A 241 -54.65 10.60 -11.82
N GLU A 242 -54.31 9.36 -12.24
CA GLU A 242 -53.02 8.72 -11.95
C GLU A 242 -51.84 9.46 -12.61
N ALA A 243 -51.96 9.83 -13.88
CA ALA A 243 -50.93 10.57 -14.62
C ALA A 243 -50.74 11.98 -14.05
N LEU A 244 -51.86 12.63 -13.62
CA LEU A 244 -51.83 13.95 -13.00
C LEU A 244 -51.11 13.93 -11.65
N GLU A 245 -51.39 12.97 -10.78
CA GLU A 245 -50.69 12.80 -9.51
C GLU A 245 -49.19 12.47 -9.72
N ALA A 246 -48.89 11.62 -10.71
CA ALA A 246 -47.50 11.33 -11.07
C ALA A 246 -46.75 12.57 -11.53
N LEU A 247 -47.38 13.40 -12.38
CA LEU A 247 -46.85 14.69 -12.86
C LEU A 247 -46.60 15.66 -11.71
N ARG A 248 -47.61 15.86 -10.84
CA ARG A 248 -47.53 16.72 -9.65
C ARG A 248 -46.35 16.36 -8.72
N SER A 249 -45.98 15.10 -8.69
CA SER A 249 -44.90 14.62 -7.83
C SER A 249 -43.50 14.99 -8.32
N VAL A 250 -43.34 15.41 -9.59
CA VAL A 250 -42.02 15.62 -10.23
C VAL A 250 -41.86 16.99 -10.91
N VAL A 251 -42.93 17.81 -11.00
CA VAL A 251 -42.89 19.09 -11.70
C VAL A 251 -42.35 20.19 -10.81
N SER A 252 -41.46 21.01 -11.36
CA SER A 252 -41.06 22.31 -10.82
C SER A 252 -41.14 23.40 -11.89
N VAL A 253 -41.15 24.66 -11.44
CA VAL A 253 -41.43 25.85 -12.30
C VAL A 253 -40.40 26.93 -12.03
N THR A 254 -39.80 27.49 -13.08
CA THR A 254 -38.84 28.61 -12.95
C THR A 254 -38.91 29.60 -14.09
N GLY A 255 -38.74 30.89 -13.78
CA GLY A 255 -38.53 31.92 -14.76
C GLY A 255 -37.07 32.23 -14.98
N ARG A 256 -36.66 32.38 -16.22
CA ARG A 256 -35.27 32.61 -16.63
C ARG A 256 -35.01 34.01 -17.21
N SER A 257 -36.05 34.88 -17.24
CA SER A 257 -35.95 36.16 -17.95
C SER A 257 -35.52 35.93 -19.41
N TYR A 258 -34.59 36.72 -19.92
CA TYR A 258 -33.99 36.55 -21.24
C TYR A 258 -32.68 35.80 -21.19
N SER A 259 -32.40 35.05 -20.11
CA SER A 259 -31.23 34.18 -20.05
C SER A 259 -31.45 32.97 -20.97
N SER A 260 -30.52 32.72 -21.85
CA SER A 260 -30.50 31.46 -22.63
C SER A 260 -30.23 30.27 -21.75
N PRO A 261 -30.83 29.12 -22.04
CA PRO A 261 -30.50 27.87 -21.37
C PRO A 261 -29.03 27.44 -21.59
#